data_e513081a79177b8c1fc53923abc9ee41
#
_entry.id   e513081a79177b8c1fc53923abc9ee41
#
_cell.length_a   1.000
_cell.length_b   1.000
_cell.length_c   1.000
_cell.angle_alpha   90.00
_cell.angle_beta   90.00
_cell.angle_gamma   90.00
#
_symmetry.space_group_name_H-M   'P 1'
#
loop_
_entity.id
_entity.type
_entity.pdbx_description
1 polymer ?
#
loop_
_entity_poly.entity_id
_entity_poly.type
_entity_poly.pdbx_seq_one_letter_code
_entity_poly.pdbx_strand_id
1 'polypeptide(L)'
;MQMSEKNLKIGELAKLMEVSQDTLRFYEKHGLLAPSLRSQAGYRLYSQADVERVGFILSAKRVGFTLNEIHDLLGLEVTKDDKSCEDVKRFVDEKLDNLNQRIGEMQRIKKTLKTLSDACCGGAEPATHCTILEALNAQAESGPIPRLLL
;
A
#
# COMPACT_ATOMS: atom_id res chain seq x y z
N MET A 1 -24.56 -5.79 33.32
CA MET A 1 -24.52 -4.42 32.79
C MET A 1 -24.21 -4.49 31.32
N GLN A 2 -25.19 -4.22 30.47
CA GLN A 2 -24.95 -4.05 29.07
C GLN A 2 -24.27 -2.69 28.90
N MET A 3 -22.97 -2.70 28.62
CA MET A 3 -22.31 -1.52 28.09
C MET A 3 -22.99 -1.23 26.76
N SER A 4 -23.74 -0.13 26.68
CA SER A 4 -24.33 0.35 25.44
C SER A 4 -23.17 0.57 24.46
N GLU A 5 -23.06 -0.30 23.45
CA GLU A 5 -22.10 -0.11 22.37
C GLU A 5 -22.45 1.21 21.69
N LYS A 6 -21.65 2.23 21.98
CA LYS A 6 -21.84 3.55 21.42
C LYS A 6 -21.43 3.52 19.95
N ASN A 7 -22.40 3.50 19.07
CA ASN A 7 -22.16 3.63 17.65
C ASN A 7 -21.58 5.01 17.32
N LEU A 8 -20.53 5.04 16.52
CA LEU A 8 -19.81 6.25 16.14
C LEU A 8 -20.29 6.79 14.79
N LYS A 9 -20.35 8.10 14.66
CA LYS A 9 -20.46 8.76 13.36
C LYS A 9 -19.10 8.75 12.65
N ILE A 10 -19.08 8.95 11.33
CA ILE A 10 -17.86 8.94 10.54
C ILE A 10 -16.78 9.92 11.07
N GLY A 11 -17.19 11.12 11.51
CA GLY A 11 -16.27 12.10 12.10
C GLY A 11 -15.65 11.65 13.41
N GLU A 12 -16.43 10.96 14.26
CA GLU A 12 -15.94 10.40 15.52
C GLU A 12 -14.99 9.23 15.28
N LEU A 13 -15.30 8.34 14.32
CA LEU A 13 -14.42 7.25 13.91
C LEU A 13 -13.11 7.76 13.31
N ALA A 14 -13.19 8.75 12.42
CA ALA A 14 -12.01 9.38 11.82
C ALA A 14 -11.07 9.97 12.88
N LYS A 15 -11.63 10.68 13.86
CA LYS A 15 -10.87 11.25 14.97
C LYS A 15 -10.24 10.18 15.86
N LEU A 16 -11.00 9.13 16.19
CA LEU A 16 -10.52 8.01 17.00
C LEU A 16 -9.35 7.28 16.34
N MET A 17 -9.44 7.08 15.03
CA MET A 17 -8.44 6.33 14.25
C MET A 17 -7.32 7.21 13.67
N GLU A 18 -7.37 8.52 13.95
CA GLU A 18 -6.39 9.51 13.46
C GLU A 18 -6.25 9.53 11.93
N VAL A 19 -7.37 9.40 11.24
CA VAL A 19 -7.45 9.48 9.78
C VAL A 19 -8.49 10.51 9.34
N SER A 20 -8.44 10.92 8.08
CA SER A 20 -9.48 11.81 7.53
C SER A 20 -10.78 11.04 7.26
N GLN A 21 -11.91 11.77 7.25
CA GLN A 21 -13.20 11.18 6.83
C GLN A 21 -13.13 10.70 5.37
N ASP A 22 -12.38 11.39 4.52
CA ASP A 22 -12.19 10.99 3.12
C ASP A 22 -11.45 9.67 3.00
N THR A 23 -10.51 9.38 3.89
CA THR A 23 -9.85 8.06 3.97
C THR A 23 -10.87 6.97 4.27
N LEU A 24 -11.78 7.17 5.22
CA LEU A 24 -12.83 6.20 5.55
C LEU A 24 -13.81 6.01 4.39
N ARG A 25 -14.22 7.10 3.72
CA ARG A 25 -15.07 7.03 2.51
C ARG A 25 -14.36 6.30 1.37
N PHE A 26 -13.06 6.48 1.23
CA PHE A 26 -12.24 5.75 0.28
C PHE A 26 -12.25 4.24 0.55
N TYR A 27 -12.12 3.84 1.82
CA TYR A 27 -12.21 2.42 2.20
C TYR A 27 -13.61 1.84 1.96
N GLU A 28 -14.66 2.61 2.21
CA GLU A 28 -16.03 2.20 1.87
C GLU A 28 -16.21 2.00 0.37
N LYS A 29 -15.73 2.96 -0.44
CA LYS A 29 -15.80 2.89 -1.91
C LYS A 29 -15.09 1.66 -2.47
N HIS A 30 -14.01 1.21 -1.83
CA HIS A 30 -13.22 0.05 -2.23
C HIS A 30 -13.66 -1.26 -1.55
N GLY A 31 -14.77 -1.27 -0.85
CA GLY A 31 -15.34 -2.47 -0.23
C GLY A 31 -14.57 -3.00 0.99
N LEU A 32 -13.65 -2.21 1.55
CA LEU A 32 -12.88 -2.59 2.74
C LEU A 32 -13.64 -2.32 4.05
N LEU A 33 -14.54 -1.34 4.04
CA LEU A 33 -15.34 -0.90 5.17
C LEU A 33 -16.79 -0.74 4.73
N ALA A 34 -17.71 -1.09 5.59
CA ALA A 34 -19.13 -0.79 5.42
C ALA A 34 -19.71 -0.36 6.77
N PRO A 35 -20.53 0.71 6.83
CA PRO A 35 -21.15 1.09 8.09
C PRO A 35 -22.10 -0.01 8.55
N SER A 36 -21.99 -0.42 9.81
CA SER A 36 -22.82 -1.49 10.39
C SER A 36 -24.29 -1.09 10.51
N LEU A 37 -24.53 0.20 10.72
CA LEU A 37 -25.87 0.75 10.99
C LEU A 37 -26.05 2.11 10.32
N ARG A 38 -27.33 2.55 10.25
CA ARG A 38 -27.68 3.93 9.92
C ARG A 38 -28.58 4.51 11.01
N SER A 39 -28.41 5.80 11.33
CA SER A 39 -29.31 6.52 12.23
C SER A 39 -30.67 6.73 11.57
N GLN A 40 -31.66 7.12 12.37
CA GLN A 40 -33.00 7.49 11.85
C GLN A 40 -32.94 8.63 10.82
N ALA A 41 -31.96 9.54 10.95
CA ALA A 41 -31.70 10.62 10.00
C ALA A 41 -30.88 10.18 8.76
N GLY A 42 -30.56 8.88 8.62
CA GLY A 42 -29.82 8.33 7.48
C GLY A 42 -28.30 8.45 7.57
N TYR A 43 -27.74 8.93 8.67
CA TYR A 43 -26.29 9.01 8.88
C TYR A 43 -25.68 7.61 9.08
N ARG A 44 -24.48 7.42 8.53
CA ARG A 44 -23.69 6.20 8.74
C ARG A 44 -23.25 6.09 10.19
N LEU A 45 -23.43 4.91 10.77
CA LEU A 45 -23.01 4.57 12.12
C LEU A 45 -22.08 3.37 12.09
N TYR A 46 -21.02 3.44 12.86
CA TYR A 46 -19.95 2.45 12.94
C TYR A 46 -19.92 1.83 14.32
N SER A 47 -19.86 0.50 14.36
CA SER A 47 -19.78 -0.29 15.59
C SER A 47 -18.34 -0.45 16.06
N GLN A 48 -18.17 -1.11 17.22
CA GLN A 48 -16.85 -1.51 17.71
C GLN A 48 -16.14 -2.44 16.71
N ALA A 49 -16.86 -3.35 16.06
CA ALA A 49 -16.31 -4.22 15.02
C ALA A 49 -15.77 -3.41 13.82
N ASP A 50 -16.43 -2.31 13.46
CA ASP A 50 -15.93 -1.41 12.40
C ASP A 50 -14.65 -0.70 12.84
N VAL A 51 -14.54 -0.30 14.11
CA VAL A 51 -13.31 0.27 14.68
C VAL A 51 -12.14 -0.71 14.56
N GLU A 52 -12.37 -1.96 14.96
CA GLU A 52 -11.35 -3.03 14.86
C GLU A 52 -10.95 -3.29 13.41
N ARG A 53 -11.93 -3.31 12.51
CA ARG A 53 -11.70 -3.47 11.08
C ARG A 53 -10.84 -2.35 10.49
N VAL A 54 -11.11 -1.09 10.83
CA VAL A 54 -10.29 0.05 10.42
C VAL A 54 -8.88 -0.06 11.00
N GLY A 55 -8.75 -0.45 12.27
CA GLY A 55 -7.46 -0.71 12.91
C GLY A 55 -6.64 -1.77 12.16
N PHE A 56 -7.27 -2.86 11.76
CA PHE A 56 -6.65 -3.91 10.95
C PHE A 56 -6.16 -3.38 9.60
N ILE A 57 -7.02 -2.64 8.88
CA ILE A 57 -6.69 -2.02 7.58
C ILE A 57 -5.46 -1.10 7.72
N LEU A 58 -5.45 -0.23 8.73
CA LEU A 58 -4.34 0.70 8.96
C LEU A 58 -3.04 -0.02 9.31
N SER A 59 -3.12 -1.08 10.11
CA SER A 59 -1.95 -1.90 10.45
C SER A 59 -1.38 -2.61 9.21
N ALA A 60 -2.23 -3.20 8.38
CA ALA A 60 -1.82 -3.84 7.15
C ALA A 60 -1.20 -2.83 6.16
N LYS A 61 -1.74 -1.61 6.09
CA LYS A 61 -1.15 -0.52 5.30
C LYS A 61 0.27 -0.15 5.76
N ARG A 62 0.49 -0.08 7.07
CA ARG A 62 1.81 0.25 7.65
C ARG A 62 2.89 -0.75 7.28
N VAL A 63 2.55 -2.03 7.18
CA VAL A 63 3.50 -3.08 6.76
C VAL A 63 3.60 -3.24 5.24
N GLY A 64 2.94 -2.36 4.48
CA GLY A 64 3.13 -2.25 3.03
C GLY A 64 2.20 -3.11 2.18
N PHE A 65 1.09 -3.60 2.72
CA PHE A 65 0.07 -4.28 1.91
C PHE A 65 -0.70 -3.27 1.04
N THR A 66 -1.00 -3.67 -0.19
CA THR A 66 -1.89 -2.93 -1.10
C THR A 66 -3.35 -3.11 -0.68
N LEU A 67 -4.25 -2.27 -1.21
CA LEU A 67 -5.69 -2.40 -0.92
C LEU A 67 -6.27 -3.76 -1.32
N ASN A 68 -5.85 -4.31 -2.47
CA ASN A 68 -6.28 -5.64 -2.90
C ASN A 68 -5.78 -6.73 -1.95
N GLU A 69 -4.52 -6.68 -1.55
CA GLU A 69 -3.94 -7.60 -0.57
C GLU A 69 -4.64 -7.49 0.80
N ILE A 70 -5.02 -6.28 1.22
CA ILE A 70 -5.80 -6.06 2.45
C ILE A 70 -7.20 -6.66 2.33
N HIS A 71 -7.84 -6.53 1.18
CA HIS A 71 -9.13 -7.17 0.92
C HIS A 71 -9.04 -8.70 1.08
N ASP A 72 -8.01 -9.31 0.52
CA ASP A 72 -7.76 -10.74 0.64
C ASP A 72 -7.45 -11.16 2.08
N LEU A 73 -6.65 -10.37 2.81
CA LEU A 73 -6.38 -10.58 4.24
C LEU A 73 -7.65 -10.51 5.10
N LEU A 74 -8.54 -9.55 4.83
CA LEU A 74 -9.82 -9.46 5.52
C LEU A 74 -10.70 -10.69 5.26
N GLY A 75 -10.65 -11.23 4.05
CA GLY A 75 -11.29 -12.50 3.71
C GLY A 75 -10.74 -13.68 4.53
N LEU A 76 -9.43 -13.75 4.72
CA LEU A 76 -8.78 -14.76 5.55
C LEU A 76 -9.17 -14.60 7.03
N GLU A 77 -9.27 -13.38 7.55
CA GLU A 77 -9.68 -13.14 8.93
C GLU A 77 -11.11 -13.60 9.19
N VAL A 78 -12.03 -13.33 8.28
CA VAL A 78 -13.44 -13.78 8.40
C VAL A 78 -13.55 -15.30 8.40
N THR A 79 -12.67 -15.98 7.68
CA THR A 79 -12.65 -17.45 7.54
C THR A 79 -11.58 -18.13 8.39
N LYS A 80 -11.03 -17.43 9.41
CA LYS A 80 -9.89 -17.91 10.21
C LYS A 80 -10.11 -19.25 10.91
N ASP A 81 -11.36 -19.59 11.21
CA ASP A 81 -11.70 -20.88 11.81
C ASP A 81 -11.56 -22.05 10.82
N ASP A 82 -11.63 -21.78 9.52
CA ASP A 82 -11.51 -22.75 8.42
C ASP A 82 -10.14 -22.71 7.73
N LYS A 83 -9.28 -21.76 8.13
CA LYS A 83 -7.94 -21.56 7.55
C LYS A 83 -6.84 -21.94 8.51
N SER A 84 -5.75 -22.47 7.98
CA SER A 84 -4.56 -22.79 8.76
C SER A 84 -3.62 -21.57 8.87
N CYS A 85 -2.75 -21.59 9.91
CA CYS A 85 -1.63 -20.63 9.98
C CYS A 85 -0.73 -20.71 8.73
N GLU A 86 -0.65 -21.87 8.11
CA GLU A 86 0.10 -22.06 6.85
C GLU A 86 -0.50 -21.25 5.70
N ASP A 87 -1.83 -21.17 5.59
CA ASP A 87 -2.49 -20.37 4.55
C ASP A 87 -2.18 -18.89 4.71
N VAL A 88 -2.25 -18.38 5.94
CA VAL A 88 -1.91 -16.98 6.25
C VAL A 88 -0.42 -16.71 6.03
N LYS A 89 0.45 -17.63 6.48
CA LYS A 89 1.89 -17.54 6.29
C LYS A 89 2.25 -17.50 4.80
N ARG A 90 1.66 -18.35 3.99
CA ARG A 90 1.88 -18.36 2.52
C ARG A 90 1.61 -17.00 1.90
N PHE A 91 0.52 -16.34 2.28
CA PHE A 91 0.17 -14.99 1.82
C PHE A 91 1.26 -13.95 2.14
N VAL A 92 1.81 -14.02 3.35
CA VAL A 92 2.92 -13.13 3.78
C VAL A 92 4.22 -13.47 3.06
N ASP A 93 4.53 -14.74 2.88
CA ASP A 93 5.73 -15.20 2.18
C ASP A 93 5.73 -14.76 0.70
N GLU A 94 4.59 -14.84 0.02
CA GLU A 94 4.42 -14.32 -1.35
C GLU A 94 4.69 -12.80 -1.40
N LYS A 95 4.24 -12.05 -0.40
CA LYS A 95 4.54 -10.62 -0.29
C LYS A 95 6.02 -10.35 -0.10
N LEU A 96 6.69 -11.15 0.74
CA LEU A 96 8.13 -11.06 0.97
C LEU A 96 8.92 -11.35 -0.32
N ASP A 97 8.54 -12.37 -1.07
CA ASP A 97 9.19 -12.73 -2.33
C ASP A 97 9.08 -11.58 -3.36
N ASN A 98 7.89 -11.00 -3.48
CA ASN A 98 7.67 -9.83 -4.34
C ASN A 98 8.51 -8.63 -3.92
N LEU A 99 8.65 -8.38 -2.62
CA LEU A 99 9.50 -7.30 -2.09
C LEU A 99 10.98 -7.56 -2.38
N ASN A 100 11.45 -8.78 -2.18
CA ASN A 100 12.84 -9.17 -2.47
C ASN A 100 13.16 -8.99 -3.95
N GLN A 101 12.23 -9.35 -4.84
CA GLN A 101 12.39 -9.12 -6.28
C GLN A 101 12.52 -7.63 -6.59
N ARG A 102 11.65 -6.78 -6.04
CA ARG A 102 11.71 -5.32 -6.23
C ARG A 102 13.01 -4.71 -5.69
N ILE A 103 13.47 -5.18 -4.52
CA ILE A 103 14.75 -4.75 -3.95
C ILE A 103 15.89 -5.09 -4.91
N GLY A 104 15.91 -6.31 -5.47
CA GLY A 104 16.91 -6.71 -6.46
C GLY A 104 16.89 -5.84 -7.72
N GLU A 105 15.71 -5.49 -8.23
CA GLU A 105 15.55 -4.58 -9.37
C GLU A 105 16.07 -3.17 -9.04
N MET A 106 15.70 -2.64 -7.88
CA MET A 106 16.18 -1.33 -7.44
C MET A 106 17.70 -1.28 -7.23
N GLN A 107 18.30 -2.36 -6.73
CA GLN A 107 19.76 -2.48 -6.61
C GLN A 107 20.45 -2.46 -7.98
N ARG A 108 19.89 -3.13 -8.98
CA ARG A 108 20.41 -3.08 -10.36
C ARG A 108 20.34 -1.67 -10.95
N ILE A 109 19.20 -1.00 -10.78
CA ILE A 109 19.00 0.41 -11.22
C ILE A 109 20.02 1.32 -10.52
N LYS A 110 20.16 1.19 -9.20
CA LYS A 110 21.14 1.95 -8.41
C LYS A 110 22.55 1.76 -8.94
N LYS A 111 22.95 0.52 -9.24
CA LYS A 111 24.26 0.21 -9.78
C LYS A 111 24.48 0.89 -11.14
N THR A 112 23.50 0.82 -12.04
CA THR A 112 23.55 1.47 -13.35
C THR A 112 23.67 2.99 -13.21
N LEU A 113 22.85 3.61 -12.37
CA LEU A 113 22.91 5.05 -12.12
C LEU A 113 24.24 5.49 -11.53
N LYS A 114 24.81 4.68 -10.64
CA LYS A 114 26.13 4.96 -10.09
C LYS A 114 27.20 4.92 -11.18
N THR A 115 27.17 3.93 -12.05
CA THR A 115 28.11 3.83 -13.19
C THR A 115 27.99 5.05 -14.11
N LEU A 116 26.76 5.48 -14.44
CA LEU A 116 26.54 6.69 -15.24
C LEU A 116 27.04 7.96 -14.54
N SER A 117 26.79 8.09 -13.25
CA SER A 117 27.26 9.22 -12.45
C SER A 117 28.78 9.29 -12.39
N ASP A 118 29.44 8.15 -12.17
CA ASP A 118 30.91 8.07 -12.06
C ASP A 118 31.57 8.36 -13.40
N ALA A 119 30.93 8.14 -14.53
CA ALA A 119 31.43 8.41 -15.88
C ALA A 119 31.38 9.90 -16.26
N CYS A 120 30.64 10.73 -15.51
CA CYS A 120 30.51 12.16 -15.78
C CYS A 120 31.49 12.98 -14.91
N CYS A 121 32.15 13.99 -15.53
CA CYS A 121 33.07 14.86 -14.80
C CYS A 121 32.38 15.82 -13.81
N GLY A 122 31.07 16.07 -13.94
CA GLY A 122 30.30 16.96 -13.09
C GLY A 122 30.66 18.44 -13.22
N GLY A 123 31.36 18.84 -14.30
CA GLY A 123 31.79 20.21 -14.54
C GLY A 123 30.67 21.20 -14.90
N ALA A 124 30.99 22.49 -14.87
CA ALA A 124 30.07 23.55 -15.25
C ALA A 124 29.93 23.78 -16.75
N GLU A 125 30.53 22.93 -17.56
CA GLU A 125 30.53 23.02 -19.03
C GLU A 125 29.18 22.64 -19.61
N PRO A 126 28.81 23.13 -20.82
CA PRO A 126 27.58 22.74 -21.50
C PRO A 126 27.51 21.23 -21.69
N ALA A 127 26.31 20.65 -21.47
CA ALA A 127 26.05 19.22 -21.58
C ALA A 127 26.04 18.66 -23.02
N THR A 128 26.57 19.38 -23.99
CA THR A 128 26.63 19.01 -25.42
C THR A 128 27.34 17.68 -25.66
N HIS A 129 28.35 17.36 -24.81
CA HIS A 129 29.10 16.12 -24.84
C HIS A 129 29.04 15.40 -23.49
N CYS A 130 27.84 15.42 -22.88
CA CYS A 130 27.61 14.76 -21.60
C CYS A 130 27.60 13.24 -21.76
N THR A 131 28.53 12.54 -21.13
CA THR A 131 28.63 11.09 -21.16
C THR A 131 27.37 10.38 -20.72
N ILE A 132 26.65 10.93 -19.74
CA ILE A 132 25.39 10.37 -19.25
C ILE A 132 24.31 10.45 -20.34
N LEU A 133 24.16 11.60 -20.97
CA LEU A 133 23.15 11.79 -22.03
C LEU A 133 23.46 10.96 -23.27
N GLU A 134 24.74 10.83 -23.64
CA GLU A 134 25.20 9.96 -24.73
C GLU A 134 24.90 8.49 -24.43
N ALA A 135 25.20 8.03 -23.21
CA ALA A 135 24.94 6.65 -22.79
C ALA A 135 23.43 6.33 -22.76
N LEU A 136 22.58 7.24 -22.29
CA LEU A 136 21.13 7.06 -22.28
C LEU A 136 20.55 7.04 -23.70
N ASN A 137 21.05 7.86 -24.62
CA ASN A 137 20.65 7.84 -26.01
C ASN A 137 21.04 6.53 -26.71
N ALA A 138 22.21 5.98 -26.41
CA ALA A 138 22.66 4.69 -26.95
C ALA A 138 21.84 3.51 -26.43
N GLN A 139 21.30 3.59 -25.23
CA GLN A 139 20.47 2.54 -24.60
C GLN A 139 18.97 2.64 -24.93
N ALA A 140 18.54 3.70 -25.60
CA ALA A 140 17.14 3.89 -25.95
C ALA A 140 16.53 2.77 -26.82
N GLU A 141 17.39 1.93 -27.44
CA GLU A 141 17.00 0.80 -28.27
C GLU A 141 16.97 -0.56 -27.51
N SER A 142 17.34 -0.59 -26.24
CA SER A 142 17.57 -1.84 -25.52
C SER A 142 16.51 -2.13 -24.44
N GLY A 143 15.44 -2.79 -24.84
CA GLY A 143 14.58 -3.58 -23.99
C GLY A 143 13.44 -2.83 -23.27
N PRO A 144 12.47 -3.58 -22.67
CA PRO A 144 11.31 -2.99 -22.02
C PRO A 144 11.66 -2.30 -20.69
N ILE A 145 10.96 -1.23 -20.39
CA ILE A 145 11.06 -0.52 -19.10
C ILE A 145 10.46 -1.43 -17.99
N PRO A 146 11.18 -1.62 -16.86
CA PRO A 146 10.64 -2.37 -15.73
C PRO A 146 9.30 -1.80 -15.24
N ARG A 147 8.33 -2.66 -14.99
CA ARG A 147 6.99 -2.25 -14.50
C ARG A 147 7.04 -1.38 -13.24
N LEU A 148 8.06 -1.57 -12.42
CA LEU A 148 8.30 -0.77 -11.22
C LEU A 148 8.47 0.72 -11.51
N LEU A 149 8.90 1.08 -12.72
CA LEU A 149 9.22 2.46 -13.15
C LEU A 149 8.10 3.08 -13.99
N LEU A 150 7.05 2.34 -14.26
CA LEU A 150 5.83 2.81 -14.92
C LEU A 150 4.79 3.23 -13.90
#